data_5745bcfd8e9e47699beda8263575d5ef
#
_entry.id   5745bcfd8e9e47699beda8263575d5ef
#
_cell.length_a   1.000
_cell.length_b   1.000
_cell.length_c   1.000
_cell.angle_alpha   90.00
_cell.angle_beta   90.00
_cell.angle_gamma   90.00
#
_symmetry.space_group_name_H-M   'P 1'
#
loop_
_entity.id
_entity.type
_entity.pdbx_description
1 polymer ?
#
loop_
_entity_poly.entity_id
_entity_poly.type
_entity_poly.pdbx_seq_one_letter_code
_entity_poly.pdbx_strand_id
1 'polypeptide(L)'
;MKALLHKILYRTLPLEGYLRAVSRLFFISYRLGLGRRSAATEYVYHLPRLAKAGDTAIDIGANLGYYARPLSEIVGTAGRVHAVEPVPVVCRVLRRNLRGCRNV
;
A
#
# COMPACT_ATOMS: atom_id res chain seq x y z
N MET A 1 -11.03 -12.10 14.34
CA MET A 1 -9.95 -11.36 15.01
C MET A 1 -9.58 -10.07 14.25
N LYS A 2 -9.31 -10.12 12.95
CA LYS A 2 -9.01 -8.91 12.14
C LYS A 2 -10.15 -7.87 12.21
N ALA A 3 -11.41 -8.28 12.05
CA ALA A 3 -12.57 -7.39 12.12
C ALA A 3 -12.71 -6.68 13.48
N LEU A 4 -12.45 -7.39 14.58
CA LEU A 4 -12.50 -6.82 15.92
C LEU A 4 -11.40 -5.78 16.12
N LEU A 5 -10.17 -6.08 15.68
CA LEU A 5 -9.04 -5.15 15.75
C LEU A 5 -9.33 -3.86 14.96
N HIS A 6 -9.83 -3.98 13.73
CA HIS A 6 -10.24 -2.83 12.92
C HIS A 6 -11.32 -1.99 13.62
N LYS A 7 -12.32 -2.64 14.22
CA LYS A 7 -13.39 -1.96 14.95
C LYS A 7 -12.87 -1.20 16.17
N ILE A 8 -11.94 -1.79 16.91
CA ILE A 8 -11.30 -1.14 18.06
C ILE A 8 -10.49 0.07 17.60
N LEU A 9 -9.62 -0.10 16.61
CA LEU A 9 -8.79 0.98 16.07
C LEU A 9 -9.65 2.14 15.52
N TYR A 10 -10.72 1.83 14.80
CA TYR A 10 -11.63 2.83 14.25
C TYR A 10 -12.34 3.65 15.33
N ARG A 11 -12.67 3.03 16.47
CA ARG A 11 -13.34 3.71 17.59
C ARG A 11 -12.39 4.54 18.44
N THR A 12 -11.14 4.16 18.52
CA THR A 12 -10.17 4.75 19.46
C THR A 12 -9.24 5.78 18.83
N LEU A 13 -9.06 5.75 17.50
CA LEU A 13 -8.15 6.63 16.80
C LEU A 13 -8.88 7.65 15.93
N PRO A 14 -8.32 8.86 15.77
CA PRO A 14 -8.72 9.77 14.70
C PRO A 14 -8.57 9.08 13.34
N LEU A 15 -9.34 9.50 12.33
CA LEU A 15 -9.35 8.87 11.01
C LEU A 15 -7.93 8.68 10.42
N GLU A 16 -7.11 9.71 10.44
CA GLU A 16 -5.73 9.61 9.93
C GLU A 16 -4.90 8.59 10.73
N GLY A 17 -5.02 8.57 12.05
CA GLY A 17 -4.38 7.58 12.92
C GLY A 17 -4.81 6.16 12.61
N TYR A 18 -6.12 5.95 12.41
CA TYR A 18 -6.68 4.68 11.99
C TYR A 18 -6.11 4.23 10.63
N LEU A 19 -6.12 5.10 9.62
CA LEU A 19 -5.58 4.78 8.29
C LEU A 19 -4.09 4.43 8.34
N ARG A 20 -3.33 5.11 9.17
CA ARG A 20 -1.90 4.80 9.40
C ARG A 20 -1.71 3.44 10.05
N ALA A 21 -2.52 3.11 11.05
CA ALA A 21 -2.44 1.83 11.74
C ALA A 21 -2.77 0.66 10.81
N VAL A 22 -3.88 0.75 10.08
CA VAL A 22 -4.30 -0.34 9.16
C VAL A 22 -3.32 -0.54 8.01
N SER A 23 -2.76 0.53 7.47
CA SER A 23 -1.75 0.43 6.40
C SER A 23 -0.45 -0.21 6.89
N ARG A 24 -0.01 0.11 8.11
CA ARG A 24 1.15 -0.56 8.73
C ARG A 24 0.92 -2.06 8.91
N LEU A 25 -0.24 -2.43 9.42
CA LEU A 25 -0.63 -3.84 9.57
C LEU A 25 -0.63 -4.56 8.21
N PHE A 26 -1.15 -3.90 7.18
CA PHE A 26 -1.10 -4.46 5.83
C PHE A 26 0.34 -4.71 5.36
N PHE A 27 1.23 -3.73 5.46
CA PHE A 27 2.61 -3.89 4.98
C PHE A 27 3.39 -4.93 5.77
N ILE A 28 3.14 -5.06 7.08
CA ILE A 28 3.72 -6.14 7.90
C ILE A 28 3.20 -7.48 7.40
N SER A 29 1.89 -7.63 7.23
CA SER A 29 1.26 -8.86 6.72
C SER A 29 1.77 -9.22 5.33
N TYR A 30 1.94 -8.23 4.46
CA TYR A 30 2.48 -8.40 3.12
C TYR A 30 3.90 -8.97 3.16
N ARG A 31 4.79 -8.38 3.96
CA ARG A 31 6.18 -8.86 4.12
C ARG A 31 6.24 -10.30 4.67
N LEU A 32 5.32 -10.65 5.54
CA LEU A 32 5.21 -12.00 6.10
C LEU A 32 4.48 -13.00 5.19
N GLY A 33 3.94 -12.56 4.05
CA GLY A 33 3.20 -13.39 3.11
C GLY A 33 1.84 -13.86 3.60
N LEU A 34 1.29 -13.25 4.65
CA LEU A 34 0.03 -13.69 5.29
C LEU A 34 -1.21 -13.46 4.44
N GLY A 35 -1.16 -12.56 3.46
CA GLY A 35 -2.27 -12.20 2.59
C GLY A 35 -2.38 -12.98 1.28
N ARG A 36 -1.46 -13.91 1.01
CA ARG A 36 -1.36 -14.62 -0.28
C ARG A 36 -2.61 -15.40 -0.68
N ARG A 37 -3.35 -15.92 0.30
CA ARG A 37 -4.55 -16.74 0.09
C ARG A 37 -5.85 -15.98 0.36
N SER A 38 -5.77 -14.68 0.61
CA SER A 38 -6.95 -13.85 0.85
C SER A 38 -7.40 -13.18 -0.44
N ALA A 39 -8.66 -13.37 -0.83
CA ALA A 39 -9.26 -12.72 -2.00
C ALA A 39 -9.13 -11.18 -1.97
N ALA A 40 -9.04 -10.58 -0.78
CA ALA A 40 -8.89 -9.13 -0.62
C ALA A 40 -7.46 -8.63 -0.88
N THR A 41 -6.44 -9.49 -0.78
CA THR A 41 -5.03 -9.09 -0.80
C THR A 41 -4.15 -9.90 -1.74
N GLU A 42 -4.68 -10.96 -2.35
CA GLU A 42 -3.88 -11.85 -3.21
C GLU A 42 -3.28 -11.16 -4.42
N TYR A 43 -3.99 -10.19 -5.01
CA TYR A 43 -3.56 -9.53 -6.23
C TYR A 43 -2.22 -8.79 -6.09
N VAL A 44 -1.90 -8.27 -4.90
CA VAL A 44 -0.61 -7.61 -4.70
C VAL A 44 0.57 -8.57 -4.89
N TYR A 45 0.37 -9.85 -4.63
CA TYR A 45 1.40 -10.88 -4.83
C TYR A 45 1.58 -11.30 -6.29
N HIS A 46 0.67 -10.88 -7.18
CA HIS A 46 0.78 -11.11 -8.61
C HIS A 46 1.47 -9.97 -9.36
N LEU A 47 1.73 -8.84 -8.71
CA LEU A 47 2.40 -7.68 -9.33
C LEU A 47 3.73 -8.02 -10.01
N PRO A 48 4.59 -8.92 -9.48
CA PRO A 48 5.82 -9.30 -10.17
C PRO A 48 5.63 -9.98 -11.53
N ARG A 49 4.42 -10.44 -11.82
CA ARG A 49 4.07 -10.99 -13.16
C ARG A 49 3.65 -9.90 -14.15
N LEU A 50 3.28 -8.72 -13.65
CA LEU A 50 2.72 -7.62 -14.44
C LEU A 50 3.73 -6.50 -14.67
N ALA A 51 4.69 -6.35 -13.77
CA ALA A 51 5.71 -5.31 -13.83
C ALA A 51 7.10 -5.89 -13.56
N LYS A 52 8.11 -5.25 -14.12
CA LYS A 52 9.52 -5.66 -14.01
C LYS A 52 10.42 -4.44 -13.77
N ALA A 53 11.67 -4.70 -13.46
CA ALA A 53 12.68 -3.66 -13.28
C ALA A 53 12.79 -2.74 -14.51
N GLY A 54 12.79 -1.44 -14.27
CA GLY A 54 12.85 -0.40 -15.30
C GLY A 54 11.50 0.05 -15.85
N ASP A 55 10.40 -0.63 -15.50
CA ASP A 55 9.07 -0.24 -15.96
C ASP A 55 8.59 1.08 -15.33
N THR A 56 7.68 1.74 -16.04
CA THR A 56 6.86 2.83 -15.49
C THR A 56 5.46 2.32 -15.21
N ALA A 57 5.01 2.46 -13.99
CA ALA A 57 3.68 2.05 -13.56
C ALA A 57 2.85 3.27 -13.11
N ILE A 58 1.55 3.23 -13.38
CA ILE A 58 0.59 4.24 -12.91
C ILE A 58 -0.43 3.52 -12.02
N ASP A 59 -0.53 3.95 -10.77
CA ASP A 59 -1.48 3.44 -9.79
C ASP A 59 -2.58 4.49 -9.57
N ILE A 60 -3.72 4.30 -10.22
CA ILE A 60 -4.87 5.21 -10.14
C ILE A 60 -5.79 4.74 -9.01
N GLY A 61 -6.05 5.64 -8.07
CA GLY A 61 -6.71 5.25 -6.82
C GLY A 61 -5.73 4.55 -5.88
N ALA A 62 -4.54 5.12 -5.71
CA ALA A 62 -3.45 4.50 -4.97
C ALA A 62 -3.75 4.25 -3.49
N ASN A 63 -4.79 4.90 -2.96
CA ASN A 63 -5.25 4.72 -1.59
C ASN A 63 -4.08 4.88 -0.60
N LEU A 64 -3.82 3.89 0.23
CA LEU A 64 -2.75 3.94 1.24
C LEU A 64 -1.39 3.41 0.74
N GLY A 65 -1.28 3.14 -0.57
CA GLY A 65 -0.05 2.68 -1.21
C GLY A 65 0.11 1.17 -1.25
N TYR A 66 -0.97 0.44 -1.13
CA TYR A 66 -0.97 -1.04 -1.11
C TYR A 66 -0.37 -1.66 -2.37
N TYR A 67 -0.53 -1.02 -3.51
CA TYR A 67 0.09 -1.40 -4.78
C TYR A 67 1.31 -0.54 -5.11
N ALA A 68 1.25 0.77 -4.89
CA ALA A 68 2.32 1.70 -5.24
C ALA A 68 3.64 1.34 -4.56
N ARG A 69 3.64 0.95 -3.29
CA ARG A 69 4.85 0.59 -2.57
C ARG A 69 5.49 -0.71 -3.09
N PRO A 70 4.76 -1.84 -3.22
CA PRO A 70 5.30 -3.04 -3.88
C PRO A 70 5.76 -2.79 -5.32
N LEU A 71 5.02 -2.01 -6.10
CA LEU A 71 5.43 -1.63 -7.46
C LEU A 71 6.75 -0.87 -7.47
N SER A 72 6.95 0.06 -6.52
CA SER A 72 8.20 0.80 -6.37
C SER A 72 9.40 -0.14 -6.18
N GLU A 73 9.24 -1.19 -5.38
CA GLU A 73 10.27 -2.21 -5.16
C GLU A 73 10.54 -3.03 -6.44
N ILE A 74 9.48 -3.42 -7.16
CA ILE A 74 9.57 -4.24 -8.38
C ILE A 74 10.27 -3.47 -9.51
N VAL A 75 9.84 -2.23 -9.79
CA VAL A 75 10.41 -1.44 -10.90
C VAL A 75 11.81 -0.92 -10.60
N GLY A 76 12.18 -0.82 -9.34
CA GLY A 76 13.52 -0.49 -8.88
C GLY A 76 13.97 0.93 -9.24
N THR A 77 15.27 1.16 -9.14
CA THR A 77 15.89 2.49 -9.32
C THR A 77 15.81 3.01 -10.75
N ALA A 78 15.75 2.11 -11.74
CA ALA A 78 15.61 2.46 -13.16
C ALA A 78 14.14 2.66 -13.59
N GLY A 79 13.19 2.27 -12.76
CA GLY A 79 11.76 2.41 -13.01
C GLY A 79 11.12 3.59 -12.29
N ARG A 80 9.82 3.78 -12.50
CA ARG A 80 9.05 4.85 -11.86
C ARG A 80 7.62 4.42 -11.60
N VAL A 81 7.06 4.89 -10.49
CA VAL A 81 5.64 4.73 -10.16
C VAL A 81 4.98 6.10 -10.02
N HIS A 82 3.84 6.29 -10.66
CA HIS A 82 2.98 7.45 -10.49
C HIS A 82 1.74 7.03 -9.70
N ALA A 83 1.64 7.47 -8.45
CA ALA A 83 0.51 7.17 -7.57
C ALA A 83 -0.45 8.36 -7.55
N VAL A 84 -1.73 8.11 -7.86
CA VAL A 84 -2.78 9.13 -7.93
C VAL A 84 -3.83 8.84 -6.86
N GLU A 85 -4.01 9.76 -5.91
CA GLU A 85 -5.00 9.66 -4.84
C GLU A 85 -5.62 11.03 -4.55
N PRO A 86 -6.92 11.23 -4.86
CA PRO A 86 -7.54 12.55 -4.74
C PRO A 86 -8.00 12.89 -3.31
N VAL A 87 -8.25 11.91 -2.44
CA VAL A 87 -8.80 12.18 -1.10
C VAL A 87 -7.68 12.72 -0.18
N PRO A 88 -7.81 13.96 0.35
CA PRO A 88 -6.70 14.62 1.04
C PRO A 88 -6.14 13.86 2.24
N VAL A 89 -6.99 13.32 3.11
CA VAL A 89 -6.54 12.56 4.29
C VAL A 89 -5.84 11.27 3.89
N VAL A 90 -6.37 10.58 2.88
CA VAL A 90 -5.77 9.35 2.33
C VAL A 90 -4.44 9.67 1.67
N CYS A 91 -4.37 10.74 0.88
CA CYS A 91 -3.14 11.18 0.21
C CYS A 91 -2.02 11.54 1.22
N ARG A 92 -2.35 12.15 2.36
CA ARG A 92 -1.37 12.40 3.42
C ARG A 92 -0.76 11.11 3.97
N VAL A 93 -1.58 10.11 4.23
CA VAL A 93 -1.11 8.80 4.70
C VAL A 93 -0.33 8.07 3.62
N LEU A 94 -0.80 8.10 2.37
CA LEU A 94 -0.09 7.58 1.20
C LEU A 94 1.34 8.13 1.11
N ARG A 95 1.49 9.46 1.13
CA ARG A 95 2.81 10.11 1.09
C ARG A 95 3.72 9.66 2.22
N ARG A 96 3.15 9.44 3.40
CA ARG A 96 3.89 8.94 4.56
C ARG A 96 4.34 7.49 4.34
N ASN A 97 3.46 6.64 3.83
CA ASN A 97 3.76 5.25 3.55
C ASN A 97 4.79 5.06 2.43
N LEU A 98 4.88 6.03 1.52
CA LEU A 98 5.83 6.03 0.41
C LEU A 98 7.14 6.75 0.70
N ARG A 99 7.36 7.22 1.93
CA ARG A 99 8.64 7.80 2.34
C ARG A 99 9.75 6.78 2.12
N GLY A 100 10.84 7.21 1.49
CA GLY A 100 11.94 6.33 1.10
C GLY A 100 11.78 5.64 -0.26
N CYS A 101 10.60 5.66 -0.86
CA CYS A 101 10.38 5.22 -2.23
C CYS A 101 10.72 6.37 -3.19
N ARG A 102 12.00 6.49 -3.56
CA ARG A 102 12.50 7.63 -4.36
C ARG A 102 12.00 7.65 -5.81
N ASN A 103 11.46 6.55 -6.29
CA ASN A 103 10.95 6.36 -7.65
C ASN A 103 9.43 6.52 -7.77
N VAL A 104 8.76 6.99 -6.71
CA VAL A 104 7.31 7.26 -6.70
C VAL A 104 7.05 8.75 -6.70
#